data_0faf477b930466efff97907543a451c7
#
_entry.id   0faf477b930466efff97907543a451c7
#
_cell.length_a   1.000
_cell.length_b   1.000
_cell.length_c   1.000
_cell.angle_alpha   90.00
_cell.angle_beta   90.00
_cell.angle_gamma   90.00
#
_symmetry.space_group_name_H-M   'P 1'
#
loop_
_entity.id
_entity.type
_entity.pdbx_description
1 polymer ?
#
loop_
_entity_poly.entity_id
_entity_poly.type
_entity_poly.pdbx_seq_one_letter_code
_entity_poly.pdbx_strand_id
1 'polypeptide(L)'
;MRQIEITVRVKEPLDKAINKLEKLGFKNIRESNVDDVYMTQLKDKLNKENIQYILSNSVLLRYLNVNGKEFKKISYKNKVYDNGNVISEKKVNVECNSLESAKQLFECLNFEELVEVKYNVLVMEKNGIELAFQYGDDIGVLIEYENKNDFSNKTNEEIRLEKENMYNYIKELGIEITEEKDVKKAWELIEKSL
;
A
#
# COMPACT_ATOMS: atom_id res chain seq x y z
N MET A 1 -1.52 -2.62 -18.11
CA MET A 1 -1.59 -3.71 -17.12
C MET A 1 -2.52 -3.26 -16.00
N ARG A 2 -3.49 -4.09 -15.63
CA ARG A 2 -4.38 -3.88 -14.49
C ARG A 2 -3.90 -4.78 -13.34
N GLN A 3 -3.47 -4.18 -12.25
CA GLN A 3 -2.93 -4.89 -11.09
C GLN A 3 -3.99 -5.04 -10.01
N ILE A 4 -3.89 -6.09 -9.22
CA ILE A 4 -4.71 -6.32 -8.04
C ILE A 4 -3.81 -6.60 -6.84
N GLU A 5 -4.19 -6.05 -5.71
CA GLU A 5 -3.55 -6.26 -4.43
C GLU A 5 -4.61 -6.34 -3.33
N ILE A 6 -4.31 -6.98 -2.23
CA ILE A 6 -5.03 -6.88 -0.98
C ILE A 6 -4.08 -6.43 0.12
N THR A 7 -4.60 -5.67 1.07
CA THR A 7 -3.85 -5.29 2.27
C THR A 7 -4.71 -5.63 3.48
N VAL A 8 -4.24 -6.52 4.32
CA VAL A 8 -4.95 -7.00 5.50
C VAL A 8 -4.18 -6.64 6.77
N ARG A 9 -4.88 -6.37 7.86
CA ARG A 9 -4.28 -6.12 9.16
C ARG A 9 -4.01 -7.41 9.91
N VAL A 10 -2.79 -7.56 10.45
CA VAL A 10 -2.38 -8.67 11.30
C VAL A 10 -2.75 -8.36 12.75
N LYS A 11 -3.38 -9.33 13.44
CA LYS A 11 -3.81 -9.22 14.85
C LYS A 11 -2.78 -9.71 15.84
N GLU A 12 -1.78 -10.46 15.39
CA GLU A 12 -0.72 -11.02 16.21
C GLU A 12 0.59 -10.23 16.06
N PRO A 13 1.56 -10.35 16.98
CA PRO A 13 2.88 -9.74 16.85
C PRO A 13 3.59 -10.15 15.56
N LEU A 14 4.34 -9.20 14.97
CA LEU A 14 5.05 -9.38 13.70
C LEU A 14 5.98 -10.61 13.72
N ASP A 15 6.77 -10.78 14.76
CA ASP A 15 7.70 -11.89 14.94
C ASP A 15 6.98 -13.25 14.95
N LYS A 16 5.79 -13.32 15.56
CA LYS A 16 4.96 -14.52 15.56
C LYS A 16 4.47 -14.88 14.16
N ALA A 17 4.00 -13.87 13.39
CA ALA A 17 3.55 -14.07 12.02
C ALA A 17 4.71 -14.49 11.09
N ILE A 18 5.89 -13.87 11.22
CA ILE A 18 7.10 -14.23 10.48
C ILE A 18 7.50 -15.69 10.79
N ASN A 19 7.59 -16.07 12.08
CA ASN A 19 7.94 -17.41 12.49
C ASN A 19 7.00 -18.50 11.93
N LYS A 20 5.71 -18.17 11.76
CA LYS A 20 4.75 -19.10 11.11
C LYS A 20 5.11 -19.29 9.63
N LEU A 21 5.38 -18.21 8.90
CA LEU A 21 5.75 -18.28 7.50
C LEU A 21 7.08 -19.01 7.29
N GLU A 22 8.08 -18.78 8.12
CA GLU A 22 9.37 -19.49 8.06
C GLU A 22 9.19 -21.01 8.24
N LYS A 23 8.35 -21.45 9.20
CA LYS A 23 8.01 -22.86 9.38
C LYS A 23 7.31 -23.46 8.15
N LEU A 24 6.58 -22.66 7.40
CA LEU A 24 5.97 -23.06 6.14
C LEU A 24 6.92 -22.99 4.94
N GLY A 25 8.19 -22.55 5.15
CA GLY A 25 9.24 -22.52 4.14
C GLY A 25 9.33 -21.19 3.35
N PHE A 26 8.66 -20.13 3.80
CA PHE A 26 8.90 -18.78 3.29
C PHE A 26 10.28 -18.28 3.73
N LYS A 27 10.91 -17.44 2.92
CA LYS A 27 12.20 -16.83 3.20
C LYS A 27 12.10 -15.32 3.10
N ASN A 28 12.77 -14.62 4.01
CA ASN A 28 12.98 -13.18 3.88
C ASN A 28 13.89 -12.93 2.67
N ILE A 29 13.39 -12.15 1.70
CA ILE A 29 14.13 -11.82 0.47
C ILE A 29 14.45 -10.33 0.35
N ARG A 30 13.79 -9.48 1.12
CA ARG A 30 13.99 -8.02 1.04
C ARG A 30 13.47 -7.31 2.28
N GLU A 31 14.26 -6.36 2.75
CA GLU A 31 13.85 -5.38 3.76
C GLU A 31 14.00 -3.98 3.21
N SER A 32 13.10 -3.09 3.61
CA SER A 32 13.15 -1.69 3.19
C SER A 32 12.45 -0.76 4.18
N ASN A 33 12.89 0.50 4.17
CA ASN A 33 12.20 1.59 4.84
C ASN A 33 11.49 2.43 3.79
N VAL A 34 10.29 2.84 4.06
CA VAL A 34 9.45 3.64 3.16
C VAL A 34 8.99 4.89 3.88
N ASP A 35 9.12 6.02 3.18
CA ASP A 35 8.55 7.29 3.60
C ASP A 35 7.71 7.84 2.44
N ASP A 36 6.40 7.91 2.65
CA ASP A 36 5.39 8.28 1.69
C ASP A 36 4.77 9.62 2.09
N VAL A 37 4.96 10.65 1.27
CA VAL A 37 4.30 11.96 1.44
C VAL A 37 3.24 12.14 0.37
N TYR A 38 1.98 12.22 0.79
CA TYR A 38 0.86 12.52 -0.12
C TYR A 38 0.67 14.03 -0.23
N MET A 39 0.55 14.52 -1.46
CA MET A 39 0.32 15.93 -1.75
C MET A 39 -0.94 16.11 -2.59
N THR A 40 -1.73 17.16 -2.29
CA THR A 40 -3.02 17.43 -2.94
C THR A 40 -3.26 18.92 -3.09
N GLN A 41 -4.05 19.32 -4.10
CA GLN A 41 -4.59 20.68 -4.24
C GLN A 41 -5.95 20.86 -3.54
N LEU A 42 -6.41 19.84 -2.81
CA LEU A 42 -7.77 19.80 -2.26
C LEU A 42 -7.76 19.75 -0.71
N LYS A 43 -6.65 20.11 -0.07
CA LYS A 43 -6.50 20.00 1.38
C LYS A 43 -7.52 20.84 2.15
N ASP A 44 -7.80 22.05 1.67
CA ASP A 44 -8.81 22.97 2.22
C ASP A 44 -10.25 22.42 2.20
N LYS A 45 -10.52 21.43 1.35
CA LYS A 45 -11.81 20.74 1.22
C LYS A 45 -11.92 19.46 2.02
N LEU A 46 -10.84 19.05 2.70
CA LEU A 46 -10.76 17.77 3.39
C LEU A 46 -11.77 17.69 4.55
N ASN A 47 -12.53 16.61 4.57
CA ASN A 47 -13.43 16.22 5.65
C ASN A 47 -13.59 14.68 5.66
N LYS A 48 -14.24 14.12 6.70
CA LYS A 48 -14.38 12.67 6.87
C LYS A 48 -15.09 11.96 5.70
N GLU A 49 -15.97 12.64 4.98
CA GLU A 49 -16.78 12.04 3.92
C GLU A 49 -16.00 11.93 2.59
N ASN A 50 -14.95 12.75 2.41
CA ASN A 50 -14.25 12.85 1.12
C ASN A 50 -12.77 12.42 1.13
N ILE A 51 -12.27 11.86 2.23
CA ILE A 51 -10.86 11.40 2.34
C ILE A 51 -10.46 10.55 1.13
N GLN A 52 -11.29 9.58 0.75
CA GLN A 52 -11.01 8.69 -0.38
C GLN A 52 -10.90 9.44 -1.70
N TYR A 53 -11.78 10.42 -1.95
CA TYR A 53 -11.73 11.25 -3.14
C TYR A 53 -10.44 12.07 -3.18
N ILE A 54 -10.07 12.70 -2.08
CA ILE A 54 -8.86 13.51 -1.99
C ILE A 54 -7.60 12.66 -2.19
N LEU A 55 -7.50 11.50 -1.52
CA LEU A 55 -6.39 10.57 -1.72
C LEU A 55 -6.28 10.07 -3.16
N SER A 56 -7.40 9.86 -3.85
CA SER A 56 -7.41 9.46 -5.26
C SER A 56 -6.94 10.55 -6.22
N ASN A 57 -6.97 11.81 -5.77
CA ASN A 57 -6.48 12.98 -6.50
C ASN A 57 -5.15 13.51 -5.95
N SER A 58 -4.46 12.71 -5.16
CA SER A 58 -3.17 13.07 -4.56
C SER A 58 -2.01 12.49 -5.37
N VAL A 59 -0.91 13.22 -5.36
CA VAL A 59 0.40 12.74 -5.83
C VAL A 59 1.16 12.19 -4.63
N LEU A 60 1.88 11.11 -4.82
CA LEU A 60 2.69 10.46 -3.80
C LEU A 60 4.17 10.71 -4.10
N LEU A 61 4.87 11.35 -3.18
CA LEU A 61 6.32 11.42 -3.15
C LEU A 61 6.82 10.27 -2.26
N ARG A 62 7.59 9.35 -2.83
CA ARG A 62 8.08 8.15 -2.12
C ARG A 62 9.59 8.13 -2.03
N TYR A 63 10.09 8.09 -0.80
CA TYR A 63 11.44 7.62 -0.50
C TYR A 63 11.39 6.13 -0.16
N LEU A 64 12.33 5.38 -0.70
CA LEU A 64 12.46 3.95 -0.44
C LEU A 64 13.94 3.63 -0.26
N ASN A 65 14.30 3.04 0.88
CA ASN A 65 15.62 2.48 1.11
C ASN A 65 15.54 0.96 1.15
N VAL A 66 16.19 0.29 0.22
CA VAL A 66 16.25 -1.17 0.11
C VAL A 66 17.69 -1.61 0.34
N ASN A 67 17.99 -2.20 1.49
CA ASN A 67 19.33 -2.70 1.82
C ASN A 67 20.42 -1.63 1.63
N GLY A 68 20.15 -0.38 2.02
CA GLY A 68 21.08 0.75 1.89
C GLY A 68 21.08 1.45 0.53
N LYS A 69 20.32 0.95 -0.46
CA LYS A 69 20.14 1.62 -1.76
C LYS A 69 18.87 2.47 -1.75
N GLU A 70 19.03 3.75 -2.03
CA GLU A 70 17.94 4.72 -2.06
C GLU A 70 17.25 4.80 -3.43
N PHE A 71 15.94 4.92 -3.40
CA PHE A 71 15.11 5.20 -4.56
C PHE A 71 14.13 6.33 -4.23
N LYS A 72 13.96 7.25 -5.15
CA LYS A 72 13.08 8.41 -5.00
C LYS A 72 12.12 8.45 -6.18
N LYS A 73 10.83 8.46 -5.89
CA LYS A 73 9.78 8.35 -6.92
C LYS A 73 8.65 9.32 -6.68
N ILE A 74 8.13 9.84 -7.77
CA ILE A 74 6.82 10.51 -7.81
C ILE A 74 5.85 9.48 -8.37
N SER A 75 4.76 9.24 -7.67
CA SER A 75 3.76 8.24 -8.07
C SER A 75 2.37 8.85 -8.13
N TYR A 76 1.61 8.45 -9.14
CA TYR A 76 0.18 8.70 -9.21
C TYR A 76 -0.54 7.37 -9.38
N LYS A 77 -1.56 7.15 -8.53
CA LYS A 77 -2.32 5.91 -8.51
C LYS A 77 -3.75 6.17 -8.96
N ASN A 78 -4.09 5.77 -10.18
CA ASN A 78 -5.46 5.81 -10.67
C ASN A 78 -6.17 4.52 -10.24
N LYS A 79 -6.97 4.62 -9.18
CA LYS A 79 -7.71 3.50 -8.61
C LYS A 79 -9.09 3.38 -9.23
N VAL A 80 -9.50 2.15 -9.56
CA VAL A 80 -10.85 1.80 -9.98
C VAL A 80 -11.61 1.27 -8.77
N TYR A 81 -12.75 1.89 -8.48
CA TYR A 81 -13.60 1.53 -7.35
C TYR A 81 -14.87 0.85 -7.83
N ASP A 82 -15.37 -0.08 -7.01
CA ASP A 82 -16.71 -0.67 -7.14
C ASP A 82 -17.29 -0.88 -5.74
N ASN A 83 -18.46 -0.30 -5.49
CA ASN A 83 -19.12 -0.28 -4.18
C ASN A 83 -18.19 0.16 -3.03
N GLY A 84 -17.37 1.19 -3.26
CA GLY A 84 -16.41 1.74 -2.28
C GLY A 84 -15.11 0.96 -2.11
N ASN A 85 -14.98 -0.22 -2.71
CA ASN A 85 -13.78 -1.05 -2.65
C ASN A 85 -12.87 -0.83 -3.87
N VAL A 86 -11.56 -0.83 -3.66
CA VAL A 86 -10.58 -0.81 -4.76
C VAL A 86 -10.57 -2.17 -5.44
N ILE A 87 -10.96 -2.20 -6.72
CA ILE A 87 -10.93 -3.42 -7.52
C ILE A 87 -9.59 -3.57 -8.25
N SER A 88 -9.01 -2.47 -8.67
CA SER A 88 -7.71 -2.49 -9.35
C SER A 88 -7.10 -1.10 -9.34
N GLU A 89 -5.80 -1.01 -9.66
CA GLU A 89 -5.14 0.26 -9.85
C GLU A 89 -4.23 0.26 -11.08
N LYS A 90 -4.03 1.46 -11.63
CA LYS A 90 -2.99 1.75 -12.63
C LYS A 90 -2.01 2.73 -11.99
N LYS A 91 -0.76 2.32 -11.86
CA LYS A 91 0.32 3.15 -11.30
C LYS A 91 1.10 3.85 -12.41
N VAL A 92 1.39 5.11 -12.23
CA VAL A 92 2.38 5.85 -13.00
C VAL A 92 3.49 6.25 -12.03
N ASN A 93 4.72 5.84 -12.30
CA ASN A 93 5.88 6.15 -11.48
C ASN A 93 6.90 6.91 -12.31
N VAL A 94 7.46 7.96 -11.73
CA VAL A 94 8.57 8.74 -12.29
C VAL A 94 9.69 8.75 -11.26
N GLU A 95 10.87 8.29 -11.63
CA GLU A 95 12.06 8.40 -10.78
C GLU A 95 12.55 9.85 -10.76
N CYS A 96 13.00 10.32 -9.60
CA CYS A 96 13.54 11.66 -9.44
C CYS A 96 14.81 11.64 -8.58
N ASN A 97 15.68 12.62 -8.79
CA ASN A 97 16.95 12.73 -8.05
C ASN A 97 16.75 13.37 -6.66
N SER A 98 15.72 14.22 -6.49
CA SER A 98 15.45 14.96 -5.27
C SER A 98 13.94 15.02 -5.01
N LEU A 99 13.50 14.46 -3.87
CA LEU A 99 12.12 14.61 -3.40
C LEU A 99 11.85 16.02 -2.88
N GLU A 100 12.86 16.68 -2.31
CA GLU A 100 12.75 18.07 -1.86
C GLU A 100 12.42 18.99 -3.06
N SER A 101 13.17 18.90 -4.16
CA SER A 101 12.89 19.67 -5.37
C SER A 101 11.52 19.31 -5.98
N ALA A 102 11.14 18.04 -5.94
CA ALA A 102 9.81 17.60 -6.38
C ALA A 102 8.70 18.20 -5.51
N LYS A 103 8.88 18.20 -4.18
CA LYS A 103 7.94 18.81 -3.24
C LYS A 103 7.78 20.31 -3.51
N GLN A 104 8.89 21.05 -3.63
CA GLN A 104 8.88 22.47 -3.97
C GLN A 104 8.16 22.76 -5.30
N LEU A 105 8.37 21.92 -6.33
CA LEU A 105 7.64 22.05 -7.60
C LEU A 105 6.13 21.89 -7.38
N PHE A 106 5.70 20.90 -6.63
CA PHE A 106 4.27 20.70 -6.33
C PHE A 106 3.70 21.83 -5.49
N GLU A 107 4.44 22.36 -4.53
CA GLU A 107 4.05 23.56 -3.76
C GLU A 107 3.85 24.79 -4.66
N CYS A 108 4.74 25.02 -5.64
CA CYS A 108 4.56 26.07 -6.66
C CYS A 108 3.31 25.85 -7.53
N LEU A 109 2.81 24.62 -7.64
CA LEU A 109 1.58 24.26 -8.33
C LEU A 109 0.36 24.20 -7.38
N ASN A 110 0.46 24.80 -6.19
CA ASN A 110 -0.57 24.84 -5.16
C ASN A 110 -0.98 23.46 -4.61
N PHE A 111 -0.07 22.49 -4.61
CA PHE A 111 -0.23 21.28 -3.81
C PHE A 111 0.26 21.53 -2.39
N GLU A 112 -0.44 20.97 -1.43
CA GLU A 112 -0.07 20.96 -0.02
C GLU A 112 0.13 19.52 0.46
N GLU A 113 0.99 19.34 1.46
CA GLU A 113 1.14 18.05 2.11
C GLU A 113 -0.15 17.66 2.83
N LEU A 114 -0.67 16.49 2.50
CA LEU A 114 -1.90 15.93 3.07
C LEU A 114 -1.60 15.04 4.28
N VAL A 115 -0.69 14.09 4.11
CA VAL A 115 -0.28 13.14 5.15
C VAL A 115 1.07 12.52 4.79
N GLU A 116 1.88 12.29 5.81
CA GLU A 116 3.11 11.48 5.73
C GLU A 116 2.87 10.10 6.35
N VAL A 117 3.37 9.05 5.72
CA VAL A 117 3.24 7.66 6.19
C VAL A 117 4.61 7.01 6.18
N LYS A 118 5.17 6.76 7.37
CA LYS A 118 6.47 6.08 7.54
C LYS A 118 6.27 4.65 7.99
N TYR A 119 6.93 3.72 7.31
CA TYR A 119 6.82 2.31 7.66
C TYR A 119 7.99 1.50 7.14
N ASN A 120 8.18 0.34 7.75
CA ASN A 120 9.14 -0.67 7.31
C ASN A 120 8.41 -1.73 6.48
N VAL A 121 9.14 -2.36 5.57
CA VAL A 121 8.63 -3.47 4.76
C VAL A 121 9.60 -4.63 4.87
N LEU A 122 9.07 -5.82 5.15
CA LEU A 122 9.77 -7.09 5.09
C LEU A 122 9.02 -8.00 4.12
N VAL A 123 9.68 -8.47 3.08
CA VAL A 123 9.08 -9.34 2.05
C VAL A 123 9.49 -10.77 2.28
N MET A 124 8.50 -11.63 2.50
CA MET A 124 8.65 -13.08 2.60
C MET A 124 8.21 -13.72 1.29
N GLU A 125 9.00 -14.65 0.75
CA GLU A 125 8.73 -15.32 -0.52
C GLU A 125 8.73 -16.84 -0.37
N LYS A 126 7.80 -17.49 -1.07
CA LYS A 126 7.78 -18.93 -1.30
C LYS A 126 7.14 -19.26 -2.65
N ASN A 127 7.83 -20.01 -3.49
CA ASN A 127 7.34 -20.48 -4.79
C ASN A 127 6.81 -19.36 -5.71
N GLY A 128 7.44 -18.20 -5.69
CA GLY A 128 7.04 -17.03 -6.48
C GLY A 128 5.91 -16.19 -5.86
N ILE A 129 5.36 -16.59 -4.71
CA ILE A 129 4.40 -15.80 -3.96
C ILE A 129 5.15 -14.91 -2.96
N GLU A 130 4.97 -13.61 -3.09
CA GLU A 130 5.53 -12.61 -2.17
C GLU A 130 4.43 -12.06 -1.26
N LEU A 131 4.72 -12.03 0.05
CA LEU A 131 3.91 -11.38 1.07
C LEU A 131 4.75 -10.28 1.70
N ALA A 132 4.30 -9.04 1.60
CA ALA A 132 5.00 -7.88 2.14
C ALA A 132 4.40 -7.47 3.48
N PHE A 133 5.09 -7.76 4.58
CA PHE A 133 4.76 -7.17 5.87
C PHE A 133 5.12 -5.69 5.84
N GLN A 134 4.16 -4.84 6.16
CA GLN A 134 4.34 -3.40 6.33
C GLN A 134 4.05 -3.09 7.79
N TYR A 135 4.98 -2.44 8.47
CA TYR A 135 4.85 -2.22 9.91
C TYR A 135 5.49 -0.89 10.36
N GLY A 136 4.86 -0.30 11.35
CA GLY A 136 5.28 0.95 11.97
C GLY A 136 4.32 1.36 13.08
N ASP A 137 4.73 2.30 13.93
CA ASP A 137 3.96 2.68 15.12
C ASP A 137 2.56 3.22 14.76
N ASP A 138 2.46 3.98 13.68
CA ASP A 138 1.21 4.63 13.28
C ASP A 138 0.25 3.71 12.52
N ILE A 139 0.78 2.66 11.85
CA ILE A 139 -0.02 1.79 10.98
C ILE A 139 -0.24 0.39 11.55
N GLY A 140 0.51 0.01 12.61
CA GLY A 140 0.53 -1.36 13.13
C GLY A 140 1.18 -2.34 12.15
N VAL A 141 0.71 -3.59 12.11
CA VAL A 141 1.24 -4.64 11.21
C VAL A 141 0.22 -4.99 10.14
N LEU A 142 0.63 -4.90 8.89
CA LEU A 142 -0.19 -5.22 7.71
C LEU A 142 0.54 -6.26 6.86
N ILE A 143 -0.21 -7.04 6.08
CA ILE A 143 0.31 -7.85 4.97
C ILE A 143 -0.29 -7.32 3.69
N GLU A 144 0.57 -6.95 2.74
CA GLU A 144 0.20 -6.68 1.35
C GLU A 144 0.55 -7.91 0.51
N TYR A 145 -0.44 -8.39 -0.25
CA TYR A 145 -0.26 -9.43 -1.24
C TYR A 145 -0.67 -8.89 -2.59
N GLU A 146 0.29 -8.74 -3.51
CA GLU A 146 0.08 -8.30 -4.89
C GLU A 146 0.12 -9.52 -5.82
N ASN A 147 -0.95 -9.70 -6.62
CA ASN A 147 -0.93 -10.68 -7.69
C ASN A 147 -0.31 -10.03 -8.94
N LYS A 148 0.84 -10.59 -9.39
CA LYS A 148 1.65 -10.04 -10.49
C LYS A 148 1.08 -10.31 -11.89
N ASN A 149 -0.03 -11.04 -12.00
CA ASN A 149 -0.69 -11.29 -13.28
C ASN A 149 -1.37 -10.03 -13.83
N ASP A 150 -1.60 -9.98 -15.13
CA ASP A 150 -2.38 -8.90 -15.76
C ASP A 150 -3.88 -9.23 -15.78
N PHE A 151 -4.65 -8.42 -15.10
CA PHE A 151 -6.11 -8.53 -14.99
C PHE A 151 -6.86 -7.61 -15.96
N SER A 152 -6.20 -7.06 -17.00
CA SER A 152 -6.82 -6.12 -17.95
C SER A 152 -8.04 -6.69 -18.67
N ASN A 153 -8.07 -8.00 -18.90
CA ASN A 153 -9.15 -8.70 -19.61
C ASN A 153 -10.16 -9.39 -18.66
N LYS A 154 -10.07 -9.15 -17.34
CA LYS A 154 -10.94 -9.75 -16.34
C LYS A 154 -12.11 -8.86 -15.99
N THR A 155 -13.28 -9.45 -15.74
CA THR A 155 -14.46 -8.77 -15.20
C THR A 155 -14.24 -8.37 -13.74
N ASN A 156 -15.04 -7.44 -13.25
CA ASN A 156 -14.98 -7.04 -11.84
C ASN A 156 -15.31 -8.20 -10.89
N GLU A 157 -16.21 -9.10 -11.31
CA GLU A 157 -16.58 -10.29 -10.53
C GLU A 157 -15.40 -11.29 -10.43
N GLU A 158 -14.71 -11.58 -11.54
CA GLU A 158 -13.51 -12.40 -11.53
C GLU A 158 -12.41 -11.81 -10.64
N ILE A 159 -12.26 -10.49 -10.65
CA ILE A 159 -11.29 -9.79 -9.80
C ILE A 159 -11.66 -9.90 -8.32
N ARG A 160 -12.94 -9.75 -7.97
CA ARG A 160 -13.41 -9.92 -6.59
C ARG A 160 -13.16 -11.36 -6.10
N LEU A 161 -13.45 -12.35 -6.94
CA LEU A 161 -13.19 -13.74 -6.61
C LEU A 161 -11.70 -13.99 -6.38
N GLU A 162 -10.83 -13.42 -7.22
CA GLU A 162 -9.40 -13.55 -7.04
C GLU A 162 -8.91 -12.89 -5.74
N LYS A 163 -9.39 -11.70 -5.41
CA LYS A 163 -9.08 -11.05 -4.12
C LYS A 163 -9.56 -11.90 -2.93
N GLU A 164 -10.68 -12.59 -3.06
CA GLU A 164 -11.16 -13.55 -2.05
C GLU A 164 -10.21 -14.74 -1.90
N ASN A 165 -9.74 -15.30 -3.03
CA ASN A 165 -8.75 -16.37 -3.03
C ASN A 165 -7.43 -15.94 -2.36
N MET A 166 -6.95 -14.72 -2.67
CA MET A 166 -5.75 -14.15 -2.05
C MET A 166 -5.92 -13.99 -0.53
N TYR A 167 -7.08 -13.53 -0.09
CA TYR A 167 -7.40 -13.39 1.33
C TYR A 167 -7.44 -14.76 2.05
N ASN A 168 -8.13 -15.74 1.47
CA ASN A 168 -8.22 -17.08 2.01
C ASN A 168 -6.84 -17.75 2.08
N TYR A 169 -6.00 -17.55 1.07
CA TYR A 169 -4.62 -18.01 1.09
C TYR A 169 -3.85 -17.51 2.31
N ILE A 170 -3.93 -16.21 2.65
CA ILE A 170 -3.26 -15.68 3.85
C ILE A 170 -3.82 -16.34 5.12
N LYS A 171 -5.14 -16.56 5.20
CA LYS A 171 -5.76 -17.25 6.35
C LYS A 171 -5.28 -18.69 6.50
N GLU A 172 -5.14 -19.43 5.41
CA GLU A 172 -4.65 -20.81 5.38
C GLU A 172 -3.20 -20.94 5.85
N LEU A 173 -2.40 -19.88 5.78
CA LEU A 173 -1.07 -19.82 6.36
C LEU A 173 -1.09 -19.75 7.91
N GLY A 174 -2.26 -19.67 8.52
CA GLY A 174 -2.46 -19.62 9.96
C GLY A 174 -2.14 -18.27 10.61
N ILE A 175 -2.03 -17.20 9.82
CA ILE A 175 -1.84 -15.84 10.34
C ILE A 175 -3.18 -15.28 10.81
N GLU A 176 -3.20 -14.69 11.99
CA GLU A 176 -4.39 -14.04 12.53
C GLU A 176 -4.57 -12.66 11.90
N ILE A 177 -5.57 -12.51 11.02
CA ILE A 177 -5.87 -11.27 10.29
C ILE A 177 -7.28 -10.75 10.55
N THR A 178 -7.52 -9.47 10.24
CA THR A 178 -8.87 -8.87 10.23
C THR A 178 -9.65 -9.32 8.99
N GLU A 179 -10.96 -9.06 8.98
CA GLU A 179 -11.80 -9.33 7.79
C GLU A 179 -11.67 -8.28 6.69
N GLU A 180 -11.11 -7.12 7.02
CA GLU A 180 -10.87 -6.05 6.06
C GLU A 180 -9.78 -6.45 5.05
N LYS A 181 -10.06 -6.29 3.77
CA LYS A 181 -9.19 -6.74 2.65
C LYS A 181 -8.45 -5.61 1.95
N ASP A 182 -8.76 -4.37 2.27
CA ASP A 182 -8.18 -3.18 1.63
C ASP A 182 -7.86 -2.09 2.67
N VAL A 183 -7.05 -2.43 3.69
CA VAL A 183 -6.58 -1.47 4.70
C VAL A 183 -5.86 -0.31 4.01
N LYS A 184 -6.30 0.92 4.30
CA LYS A 184 -5.81 2.13 3.64
C LYS A 184 -5.03 2.99 4.64
N LYS A 185 -3.73 2.75 4.79
CA LYS A 185 -2.85 3.43 5.76
C LYS A 185 -3.02 4.95 5.80
N ALA A 186 -2.90 5.61 4.66
CA ALA A 186 -3.03 7.07 4.58
C ALA A 186 -4.44 7.55 4.96
N TRP A 187 -5.48 6.80 4.60
CA TRP A 187 -6.85 7.12 4.97
C TRP A 187 -7.06 7.07 6.49
N GLU A 188 -6.57 6.02 7.14
CA GLU A 188 -6.68 5.87 8.60
C GLU A 188 -5.95 6.98 9.36
N LEU A 189 -4.77 7.39 8.87
CA LEU A 189 -4.01 8.47 9.49
C LEU A 189 -4.71 9.83 9.35
N ILE A 190 -5.28 10.11 8.17
CA ILE A 190 -6.05 11.32 7.94
C ILE A 190 -7.32 11.32 8.82
N GLU A 191 -8.05 10.19 8.87
CA GLU A 191 -9.26 10.08 9.67
C GLU A 191 -8.99 10.33 11.17
N LYS A 192 -7.86 9.84 11.70
CA LYS A 192 -7.43 10.08 13.07
C LYS A 192 -7.08 11.55 13.35
N SER A 193 -6.70 12.31 12.33
CA SER A 193 -6.31 13.72 12.45
C SER A 193 -7.48 14.72 12.35
N LEU A 194 -8.65 14.26 11.90
CA LEU A 194 -9.92 15.03 11.76
C LEU A 194 -10.86 14.80 12.95
#